data_ca06a0b4140506e151727bc3d4ed6c36
#
_entry.id   ca06a0b4140506e151727bc3d4ed6c36
#
_cell.length_a   1.000
_cell.length_b   1.000
_cell.length_c   1.000
_cell.angle_alpha   90.00
_cell.angle_beta   90.00
_cell.angle_gamma   90.00
#
_symmetry.space_group_name_H-M   'P 1'
#
loop_
_entity.id
_entity.type
_entity.pdbx_description
1 polymer ?
#
loop_
_entity_poly.entity_id
_entity_poly.type
_entity_poly.pdbx_seq_one_letter_code
_entity_poly.pdbx_strand_id
1 'polypeptide(L)'
;MNYIELNFNISELFIRCFLGILLIFQGYDKLFVVKIKNVVNAFHSESIKKNVPNFLVVLVSYFSSITEFFGGIFLILGLFHHVVPAVLALNLLIVNIAFSFINPIWDLKHVFPRVILVTALMLLSTYFYFGIDTLIF
;
A
#
# COMPACT_ATOMS: atom_id res chain seq x y z
N MET A 1 -10.64 4.42 29.86
CA MET A 1 -10.21 3.51 28.80
C MET A 1 -10.01 2.13 29.38
N ASN A 2 -10.78 1.15 28.90
CA ASN A 2 -10.67 -0.24 29.35
C ASN A 2 -9.39 -0.88 28.79
N TYR A 3 -8.83 -1.88 29.48
CA TYR A 3 -7.65 -2.62 29.01
C TYR A 3 -7.82 -3.19 27.58
N ILE A 4 -9.03 -3.56 27.21
CA ILE A 4 -9.37 -4.06 25.88
C ILE A 4 -9.21 -2.94 24.82
N GLU A 5 -9.75 -1.77 25.10
CA GLU A 5 -9.62 -0.61 24.19
C GLU A 5 -8.16 -0.16 24.03
N LEU A 6 -7.40 -0.18 25.14
CA LEU A 6 -5.98 0.12 25.09
C LEU A 6 -5.21 -0.84 24.19
N ASN A 7 -5.49 -2.13 24.30
CA ASN A 7 -4.84 -3.15 23.47
C ASN A 7 -5.18 -2.98 21.98
N PHE A 8 -6.42 -2.64 21.65
CA PHE A 8 -6.81 -2.37 20.25
C PHE A 8 -6.12 -1.11 19.71
N ASN A 9 -6.03 -0.05 20.50
CA ASN A 9 -5.35 1.18 20.11
C ASN A 9 -3.85 0.96 19.87
N ILE A 10 -3.20 0.18 20.72
CA ILE A 10 -1.78 -0.18 20.56
C ILE A 10 -1.59 -1.07 19.32
N SER A 11 -2.48 -2.03 19.10
CA SER A 11 -2.42 -2.92 17.94
C SER A 11 -2.61 -2.13 16.63
N GLU A 12 -3.54 -1.19 16.60
CA GLU A 12 -3.75 -0.30 15.46
C GLU A 12 -2.49 0.51 15.17
N LEU A 13 -1.94 1.17 16.18
CA LEU A 13 -0.72 1.98 16.05
C LEU A 13 0.45 1.11 15.52
N PHE A 14 0.63 -0.07 16.07
CA PHE A 14 1.69 -1.00 15.64
C PHE A 14 1.55 -1.39 14.17
N ILE A 15 0.35 -1.85 13.76
CA ILE A 15 0.08 -2.26 12.38
C ILE A 15 0.26 -1.08 11.43
N ARG A 16 -0.20 0.10 11.81
CA ARG A 16 -0.08 1.32 11.03
C ARG A 16 1.36 1.73 10.81
N CYS A 17 2.16 1.76 11.87
CA CYS A 17 3.59 2.10 11.76
C CYS A 17 4.35 1.03 10.96
N PHE A 18 4.10 -0.24 11.21
CA PHE A 18 4.76 -1.33 10.50
C PHE A 18 4.45 -1.30 9.00
N LEU A 19 3.17 -1.19 8.65
CA LEU A 19 2.74 -1.09 7.25
C LEU A 19 3.28 0.20 6.60
N GLY A 20 3.23 1.33 7.31
CA GLY A 20 3.74 2.60 6.81
C GLY A 20 5.23 2.55 6.48
N ILE A 21 6.06 2.01 7.38
CA ILE A 21 7.49 1.82 7.13
C ILE A 21 7.73 0.94 5.89
N LEU A 22 7.04 -0.19 5.82
CA LEU A 22 7.16 -1.13 4.70
C LEU A 22 6.81 -0.45 3.36
N LEU A 23 5.73 0.32 3.33
CA LEU A 23 5.28 1.03 2.13
C LEU A 23 6.22 2.17 1.72
N ILE A 24 6.78 2.93 2.68
CA ILE A 24 7.75 3.99 2.40
C ILE A 24 8.98 3.40 1.72
N PHE A 25 9.56 2.34 2.27
CA PHE A 25 10.75 1.72 1.69
C PHE A 25 10.46 1.17 0.29
N GLN A 26 9.33 0.52 0.09
CA GLN A 26 8.96 -0.02 -1.22
C GLN A 26 8.69 1.07 -2.25
N GLY A 27 7.96 2.12 -1.87
CA GLY A 27 7.72 3.27 -2.74
C GLY A 27 9.02 4.00 -3.07
N TYR A 28 9.89 4.20 -2.07
CA TYR A 28 11.20 4.81 -2.25
C TYR A 28 12.07 4.00 -3.23
N ASP A 29 12.18 2.70 -3.04
CA ASP A 29 12.98 1.85 -3.93
C ASP A 29 12.49 1.93 -5.38
N LYS A 30 11.17 1.86 -5.60
CA LYS A 30 10.59 1.96 -6.94
C LYS A 30 10.80 3.33 -7.60
N LEU A 31 10.69 4.41 -6.82
CA LEU A 31 10.79 5.78 -7.34
C LEU A 31 12.23 6.21 -7.57
N PHE A 32 13.13 5.93 -6.61
CA PHE A 32 14.46 6.54 -6.57
C PHE A 32 15.60 5.58 -6.84
N VAL A 33 15.54 4.33 -6.38
CA VAL A 33 16.62 3.36 -6.50
C VAL A 33 16.51 2.59 -7.82
N VAL A 34 15.45 1.82 -7.98
CA VAL A 34 15.23 1.00 -9.19
C VAL A 34 14.81 1.88 -10.35
N LYS A 35 14.10 2.95 -10.07
CA LYS A 35 13.42 3.85 -11.02
C LYS A 35 12.30 3.15 -11.79
N ILE A 36 11.19 3.83 -11.98
CA ILE A 36 9.99 3.26 -12.61
C ILE A 36 10.25 2.70 -14.00
N LYS A 37 11.15 3.33 -14.76
CA LYS A 37 11.54 2.83 -16.09
C LYS A 37 12.04 1.37 -16.04
N ASN A 38 12.84 1.02 -15.03
CA ASN A 38 13.35 -0.35 -14.89
C ASN A 38 12.26 -1.30 -14.37
N VAL A 39 11.35 -0.82 -13.51
CA VAL A 39 10.17 -1.59 -13.08
C VAL A 39 9.29 -1.91 -14.29
N VAL A 40 9.02 -0.93 -15.16
CA VAL A 40 8.26 -1.14 -16.39
C VAL A 40 8.97 -2.11 -17.33
N ASN A 41 10.29 -1.95 -17.51
CA ASN A 41 11.08 -2.83 -18.36
C ASN A 41 11.07 -4.29 -17.89
N ALA A 42 11.04 -4.53 -16.58
CA ALA A 42 10.93 -5.88 -16.03
C ALA A 42 9.62 -6.59 -16.44
N PHE A 43 8.54 -5.84 -16.65
CA PHE A 43 7.25 -6.37 -17.09
C PHE A 43 7.04 -6.29 -18.60
N HIS A 44 7.94 -5.62 -19.33
CA HIS A 44 7.75 -5.33 -20.76
C HIS A 44 7.62 -6.60 -21.61
N SER A 45 8.44 -7.62 -21.38
CA SER A 45 8.38 -8.87 -22.12
C SER A 45 7.07 -9.63 -21.90
N GLU A 46 6.54 -9.62 -20.68
CA GLU A 46 5.29 -10.30 -20.35
C GLU A 46 4.07 -9.50 -20.81
N SER A 47 4.14 -8.17 -20.74
CA SER A 47 3.06 -7.29 -21.21
C SER A 47 2.85 -7.39 -22.73
N ILE A 48 3.93 -7.51 -23.49
CA ILE A 48 3.86 -7.72 -24.95
C ILE A 48 3.17 -9.04 -25.29
N LYS A 49 3.55 -10.14 -24.60
CA LYS A 49 2.94 -11.46 -24.82
C LYS A 49 1.42 -11.46 -24.61
N LYS A 50 0.92 -10.57 -23.73
CA LYS A 50 -0.50 -10.47 -23.38
C LYS A 50 -1.23 -9.29 -24.01
N ASN A 51 -0.60 -8.61 -24.98
CA ASN A 51 -1.15 -7.42 -25.64
C ASN A 51 -1.58 -6.29 -24.67
N VAL A 52 -0.90 -6.15 -23.54
CA VAL A 52 -1.16 -5.06 -22.58
C VAL A 52 -0.45 -3.79 -23.08
N PRO A 53 -1.18 -2.68 -23.25
CA PRO A 53 -0.57 -1.42 -23.67
C PRO A 53 0.50 -0.94 -22.68
N ASN A 54 1.69 -0.61 -23.16
CA ASN A 54 2.80 -0.15 -22.31
C ASN A 54 2.43 1.09 -21.46
N PHE A 55 1.55 1.93 -21.98
CA PHE A 55 1.02 3.10 -21.25
C PHE A 55 0.33 2.68 -19.94
N LEU A 56 -0.46 1.60 -19.92
CA LEU A 56 -1.14 1.12 -18.70
C LEU A 56 -0.13 0.61 -17.68
N VAL A 57 0.90 -0.11 -18.13
CA VAL A 57 1.96 -0.60 -17.22
C VAL A 57 2.69 0.58 -16.56
N VAL A 58 3.03 1.60 -17.34
CA VAL A 58 3.67 2.83 -16.84
C VAL A 58 2.76 3.55 -15.83
N LEU A 59 1.50 3.77 -16.20
CA LEU A 59 0.53 4.47 -15.35
C LEU A 59 0.33 3.77 -14.00
N VAL A 60 0.09 2.45 -14.02
CA VAL A 60 -0.10 1.66 -12.80
C VAL A 60 1.16 1.66 -11.93
N SER A 61 2.34 1.55 -12.55
CA SER A 61 3.61 1.56 -11.83
C SER A 61 3.86 2.90 -11.12
N TYR A 62 3.61 4.03 -11.78
CA TYR A 62 3.70 5.35 -11.16
C TYR A 62 2.68 5.55 -10.06
N PHE A 63 1.42 5.27 -10.34
CA PHE A 63 0.33 5.40 -9.37
C PHE A 63 0.61 4.58 -8.12
N SER A 64 0.95 3.30 -8.28
CA SER A 64 1.26 2.41 -7.17
C SER A 64 2.45 2.92 -6.34
N SER A 65 3.55 3.31 -6.98
CA SER A 65 4.75 3.75 -6.29
C SER A 65 4.53 5.04 -5.50
N ILE A 66 3.82 6.00 -6.06
CA ILE A 66 3.47 7.27 -5.40
C ILE A 66 2.51 7.01 -4.23
N THR A 67 1.47 6.20 -4.46
CA THR A 67 0.50 5.86 -3.42
C THR A 67 1.14 5.10 -2.26
N GLU A 68 2.06 4.18 -2.53
CA GLU A 68 2.81 3.46 -1.50
C GLU A 68 3.69 4.43 -0.69
N PHE A 69 4.45 5.30 -1.35
CA PHE A 69 5.37 6.21 -0.68
C PHE A 69 4.64 7.22 0.20
N PHE A 70 3.71 7.98 -0.37
CA PHE A 70 2.98 9.00 0.38
C PHE A 70 1.96 8.40 1.34
N GLY A 71 1.29 7.31 0.94
CA GLY A 71 0.37 6.59 1.81
C GLY A 71 1.06 6.04 3.04
N GLY A 72 2.28 5.54 2.91
CA GLY A 72 3.11 5.11 4.04
C GLY A 72 3.43 6.24 5.00
N ILE A 73 3.80 7.42 4.50
CA ILE A 73 4.08 8.61 5.32
C ILE A 73 2.80 9.04 6.07
N PHE A 74 1.66 9.12 5.37
CA PHE A 74 0.40 9.53 5.98
C PHE A 74 -0.09 8.52 7.03
N LEU A 75 0.16 7.23 6.82
CA LEU A 75 -0.14 6.21 7.82
C LEU A 75 0.65 6.43 9.11
N ILE A 76 1.96 6.65 9.02
CA ILE A 76 2.80 6.86 10.22
C ILE A 76 2.36 8.12 10.96
N LEU A 77 2.10 9.20 10.23
CA LEU A 77 1.63 10.44 10.82
C LEU A 77 0.20 10.35 11.38
N GLY A 78 -0.57 9.34 10.97
CA GLY A 78 -1.98 9.20 11.34
C GLY A 78 -2.83 10.31 10.75
N LEU A 79 -2.56 10.69 9.50
CA LEU A 79 -3.35 11.65 8.74
C LEU A 79 -4.37 10.91 7.89
N PHE A 80 -5.61 11.44 7.87
CA PHE A 80 -6.70 10.89 7.07
C PHE A 80 -6.90 9.38 7.32
N HIS A 81 -6.99 9.00 8.61
CA HIS A 81 -6.97 7.60 9.06
C HIS A 81 -8.02 6.67 8.43
N HIS A 82 -9.12 7.20 7.90
CA HIS A 82 -10.10 6.41 7.13
C HIS A 82 -9.80 6.38 5.63
N VAL A 83 -9.30 7.50 5.08
CA VAL A 83 -9.10 7.67 3.63
C VAL A 83 -7.85 6.94 3.16
N VAL A 84 -6.76 7.05 3.88
CA VAL A 84 -5.47 6.47 3.48
C VAL A 84 -5.53 4.95 3.37
N PRO A 85 -6.07 4.19 4.34
CA PRO A 85 -6.22 2.74 4.19
C PRO A 85 -7.14 2.35 3.02
N ALA A 86 -8.20 3.12 2.76
CA ALA A 86 -9.09 2.87 1.63
C ALA A 86 -8.38 3.07 0.28
N VAL A 87 -7.58 4.14 0.15
CA VAL A 87 -6.77 4.40 -1.05
C VAL A 87 -5.72 3.31 -1.25
N LEU A 88 -5.07 2.87 -0.17
CA LEU A 88 -4.12 1.75 -0.22
C LEU A 88 -4.79 0.43 -0.61
N ALA A 89 -5.98 0.15 -0.11
CA ALA A 89 -6.77 -1.02 -0.51
C ALA A 89 -7.10 -0.98 -2.00
N LEU A 90 -7.53 0.18 -2.51
CA LEU A 90 -7.78 0.37 -3.93
C LEU A 90 -6.51 0.17 -4.77
N ASN A 91 -5.38 0.74 -4.33
CA ASN A 91 -4.08 0.53 -4.99
C ASN A 91 -3.71 -0.96 -5.04
N LEU A 92 -3.87 -1.69 -3.94
CA LEU A 92 -3.60 -3.13 -3.89
C LEU A 92 -4.52 -3.93 -4.84
N LEU A 93 -5.78 -3.54 -4.97
CA LEU A 93 -6.70 -4.15 -5.95
C LEU A 93 -6.22 -3.92 -7.38
N ILE A 94 -5.86 -2.69 -7.74
CA ILE A 94 -5.36 -2.32 -9.07
C ILE A 94 -4.08 -3.11 -9.38
N VAL A 95 -3.14 -3.12 -8.44
CA VAL A 95 -1.87 -3.85 -8.58
C VAL A 95 -2.13 -5.35 -8.70
N ASN A 96 -3.02 -5.92 -7.89
CA ASN A 96 -3.35 -7.34 -7.95
C ASN A 96 -4.00 -7.71 -9.29
N ILE A 97 -4.90 -6.89 -9.82
CA ILE A 97 -5.51 -7.11 -11.15
C ILE A 97 -4.43 -7.05 -12.23
N ALA A 98 -3.58 -6.01 -12.21
CA ALA A 98 -2.53 -5.83 -13.20
C ALA A 98 -1.53 -7.02 -13.19
N PHE A 99 -1.08 -7.43 -12.02
CA PHE A 99 -0.14 -8.55 -11.89
C PHE A 99 -0.78 -9.90 -12.19
N SER A 100 -2.01 -10.15 -11.76
CA SER A 100 -2.74 -11.38 -12.11
C SER A 100 -2.92 -11.53 -13.63
N PHE A 101 -3.05 -10.41 -14.33
CA PHE A 101 -3.10 -10.41 -15.78
C PHE A 101 -1.74 -10.72 -16.43
N ILE A 102 -0.65 -10.23 -15.85
CA ILE A 102 0.69 -10.37 -16.39
C ILE A 102 1.35 -11.68 -15.92
N ASN A 103 1.29 -11.99 -14.63
CA ASN A 103 1.99 -13.16 -14.06
C ASN A 103 1.28 -13.72 -12.81
N PRO A 104 0.26 -14.57 -12.95
CA PRO A 104 -0.69 -14.87 -11.87
C PRO A 104 -0.12 -15.63 -10.66
N ILE A 105 1.06 -16.26 -10.76
CA ILE A 105 1.57 -17.17 -9.71
C ILE A 105 2.59 -16.51 -8.78
N TRP A 106 3.31 -15.48 -9.23
CA TRP A 106 4.46 -14.95 -8.50
C TRP A 106 4.16 -13.87 -7.48
N ASP A 107 3.05 -13.14 -7.62
CA ASP A 107 2.81 -11.92 -6.84
C ASP A 107 1.89 -12.07 -5.63
N LEU A 108 1.12 -13.14 -5.54
CA LEU A 108 0.33 -13.46 -4.35
C LEU A 108 1.19 -13.47 -3.08
N LYS A 109 2.43 -13.95 -3.19
CA LYS A 109 3.37 -14.03 -2.08
C LYS A 109 3.78 -12.67 -1.53
N HIS A 110 3.85 -11.64 -2.36
CA HIS A 110 4.23 -10.28 -1.97
C HIS A 110 3.03 -9.38 -1.68
N VAL A 111 1.88 -9.62 -2.32
CA VAL A 111 0.66 -8.83 -2.14
C VAL A 111 -0.13 -9.28 -0.92
N PHE A 112 -0.18 -10.58 -0.65
CA PHE A 112 -1.00 -11.16 0.40
C PHE A 112 -0.75 -10.60 1.81
N PRO A 113 0.51 -10.45 2.29
CA PRO A 113 0.77 -9.85 3.59
C PRO A 113 0.26 -8.40 3.70
N ARG A 114 0.37 -7.63 2.62
CA ARG A 114 -0.11 -6.24 2.58
C ARG A 114 -1.63 -6.17 2.63
N VAL A 115 -2.32 -7.05 1.92
CA VAL A 115 -3.78 -7.14 1.96
C VAL A 115 -4.25 -7.42 3.37
N ILE A 116 -3.64 -8.38 4.07
CA ILE A 116 -3.98 -8.69 5.47
C ILE A 116 -3.78 -7.46 6.35
N LEU A 117 -2.63 -6.80 6.24
CA LEU A 117 -2.31 -5.63 7.07
C LEU A 117 -3.25 -4.46 6.80
N VAL A 118 -3.56 -4.16 5.53
CA VAL A 118 -4.51 -3.09 5.18
C VAL A 118 -5.92 -3.43 5.66
N THR A 119 -6.36 -4.68 5.50
CA THR A 119 -7.68 -5.12 5.97
C THR A 119 -7.77 -5.03 7.50
N ALA A 120 -6.74 -5.50 8.21
CA ALA A 120 -6.67 -5.39 9.66
C ALA A 120 -6.71 -3.93 10.11
N LEU A 121 -5.99 -3.05 9.42
CA LEU A 121 -5.99 -1.61 9.72
C LEU A 121 -7.36 -0.99 9.49
N MET A 122 -8.07 -1.35 8.42
CA MET A 122 -9.43 -0.86 8.17
C MET A 122 -10.41 -1.33 9.25
N LEU A 123 -10.29 -2.57 9.72
CA LEU A 123 -11.12 -3.09 10.81
C LEU A 123 -10.82 -2.40 12.16
N LEU A 124 -9.56 -2.04 12.40
CA LEU A 124 -9.13 -1.37 13.62
C LEU A 124 -9.27 0.15 13.57
N SER A 125 -9.67 0.72 12.44
CA SER A 125 -9.78 2.18 12.27
C SER A 125 -10.75 2.86 13.26
N THR A 126 -11.71 2.11 13.82
CA THR A 126 -12.60 2.58 14.88
C THR A 126 -11.90 2.81 16.23
N TYR A 127 -10.73 2.19 16.42
CA TYR A 127 -9.90 2.32 17.63
C TYR A 127 -8.73 3.29 17.44
N PHE A 128 -8.82 4.16 16.45
CA PHE A 128 -7.81 5.17 16.17
C PHE A 128 -7.78 6.22 17.27
N TYR A 129 -6.72 6.27 18.05
CA TYR A 129 -6.54 7.24 19.12
C TYR A 129 -5.24 8.05 18.97
N PHE A 130 -4.19 7.42 18.47
CA PHE A 130 -2.87 8.04 18.34
C PHE A 130 -2.59 8.49 16.91
N GLY A 131 -2.84 9.76 16.61
CA GLY A 131 -2.52 10.33 15.32
C GLY A 131 -2.70 11.83 15.26
N ILE A 132 -2.18 12.46 14.21
CA ILE A 132 -2.30 13.91 14.02
C ILE A 132 -3.78 14.32 13.86
N ASP A 133 -4.61 13.47 13.24
CA ASP A 133 -6.04 13.75 13.09
C ASP A 133 -6.73 13.98 14.44
N THR A 134 -6.34 13.26 15.49
CA THR A 134 -6.91 13.44 16.83
C THR A 134 -6.47 14.72 17.54
N LEU A 135 -5.42 15.36 17.03
CA LEU A 135 -4.94 16.66 17.53
C LEU A 135 -5.56 17.83 16.77
N ILE A 136 -6.04 17.61 15.55
CA ILE A 136 -6.58 18.64 14.67
C ILE A 136 -8.10 18.70 14.73
N PHE A 137 -8.77 17.55 14.86
CA PHE A 137 -10.23 17.38 14.89
C PHE A 137 -10.68 16.81 16.23
#